data_addd42a5ccbc9bdf3ba457c4c5671f60
#
_entry.id   addd42a5ccbc9bdf3ba457c4c5671f60
#
_cell.length_a   1.000
_cell.length_b   1.000
_cell.length_c   1.000
_cell.angle_alpha   90.00
_cell.angle_beta   90.00
_cell.angle_gamma   90.00
#
_symmetry.space_group_name_H-M   'P 1'
#
loop_
_entity.id
_entity.type
_entity.pdbx_description
1 polymer ?
#
loop_
_entity_poly.entity_id
_entity_poly.type
_entity_poly.pdbx_seq_one_letter_code
_entity_poly.pdbx_strand_id
1 'polypeptide(L)'
;VIFLLSFIFLLGFHFFVHRPLLLITEAAKQYAMGNLDYEIPVNRHDEIGYLSASLNYMATQLKDSDDYQKKIVANVSHDFRSPLTSIRGYVEAMADGTIPPELHEKYLNIILFETERLTDLTTDLLTLNEFDTKELLLNKTSFDIQEMIKHTAQSFEGVCTQKHISIKLFLLSEQIDVMADRRKIQQVLYNLLDNAIKFSENDSSITVEVTTKNDKIFVSVKDHGIGISRKEINKIWERFYKSDLSRGKDKKGTGLGLSIVKEIIQAHDEHINVISTEGVGTEFIFSLSKA
;
A
#
# COMPACT_ATOMS: atom_id res chain seq x y z
N VAL A 1 40.68 -46.53 32.46
CA VAL A 1 39.47 -45.80 32.88
C VAL A 1 39.49 -44.38 32.31
N ILE A 2 40.53 -43.56 32.54
CA ILE A 2 40.62 -42.14 32.10
C ILE A 2 40.50 -41.99 30.57
N PHE A 3 41.20 -42.79 29.78
CA PHE A 3 41.12 -42.78 28.33
C PHE A 3 39.73 -43.12 27.79
N LEU A 4 39.05 -44.07 28.43
CA LEU A 4 37.67 -44.44 28.03
C LEU A 4 36.67 -43.33 28.33
N LEU A 5 36.78 -42.68 29.49
CA LEU A 5 35.96 -41.55 29.88
C LEU A 5 36.17 -40.34 28.95
N SER A 6 37.45 -40.05 28.61
CA SER A 6 37.79 -38.98 27.66
C SER A 6 37.23 -39.26 26.26
N PHE A 7 37.30 -40.49 25.79
CA PHE A 7 36.75 -40.90 24.51
C PHE A 7 35.22 -40.76 24.45
N ILE A 8 34.52 -41.21 25.51
CA ILE A 8 33.05 -41.04 25.61
C ILE A 8 32.66 -39.56 25.65
N PHE A 9 33.42 -38.74 26.39
CA PHE A 9 33.19 -37.27 26.40
C PHE A 9 33.37 -36.63 25.02
N LEU A 10 34.44 -36.99 24.30
CA LEU A 10 34.69 -36.47 22.93
C LEU A 10 33.58 -36.91 21.95
N LEU A 11 33.12 -38.15 22.04
CA LEU A 11 32.00 -38.64 21.26
C LEU A 11 30.72 -37.86 21.58
N GLY A 12 30.41 -37.69 22.85
CA GLY A 12 29.26 -36.90 23.31
C GLY A 12 29.34 -35.45 22.78
N PHE A 13 30.50 -34.79 22.96
CA PHE A 13 30.71 -33.43 22.45
C PHE A 13 30.52 -33.35 20.94
N HIS A 14 31.04 -34.32 20.18
CA HIS A 14 30.90 -34.34 18.72
C HIS A 14 29.41 -34.42 18.30
N PHE A 15 28.62 -35.33 18.90
CA PHE A 15 27.22 -35.51 18.51
C PHE A 15 26.29 -34.42 19.06
N PHE A 16 26.53 -33.94 20.29
CA PHE A 16 25.62 -32.98 20.93
C PHE A 16 25.95 -31.51 20.62
N VAL A 17 27.20 -31.20 20.27
CA VAL A 17 27.64 -29.81 20.05
C VAL A 17 28.20 -29.61 18.65
N HIS A 18 29.23 -30.35 18.26
CA HIS A 18 29.97 -30.07 17.02
C HIS A 18 29.11 -30.28 15.75
N ARG A 19 28.43 -31.44 15.67
CA ARG A 19 27.60 -31.77 14.50
C ARG A 19 26.41 -30.80 14.32
N PRO A 20 25.62 -30.39 15.32
CA PRO A 20 24.60 -29.36 15.19
C PRO A 20 25.16 -28.01 14.78
N LEU A 21 26.30 -27.57 15.28
CA LEU A 21 26.93 -26.32 14.87
C LEU A 21 27.35 -26.34 13.40
N LEU A 22 27.81 -27.47 12.88
CA LEU A 22 28.11 -27.62 11.45
C LEU A 22 26.84 -27.45 10.59
N LEU A 23 25.69 -28.02 11.02
CA LEU A 23 24.43 -27.83 10.30
C LEU A 23 23.99 -26.36 10.28
N ILE A 24 24.12 -25.66 11.40
CA ILE A 24 23.84 -24.24 11.49
C ILE A 24 24.76 -23.43 10.58
N THR A 25 26.04 -23.75 10.57
CA THR A 25 27.03 -23.08 9.71
C THR A 25 26.73 -23.31 8.23
N GLU A 26 26.34 -24.52 7.86
CA GLU A 26 25.94 -24.84 6.49
C GLU A 26 24.67 -24.09 6.09
N ALA A 27 23.67 -24.06 6.95
CA ALA A 27 22.45 -23.28 6.70
C ALA A 27 22.75 -21.80 6.50
N ALA A 28 23.58 -21.20 7.34
CA ALA A 28 23.99 -19.79 7.19
C ALA A 28 24.69 -19.54 5.84
N LYS A 29 25.50 -20.49 5.33
CA LYS A 29 26.07 -20.40 3.98
C LYS A 29 25.01 -20.50 2.89
N GLN A 30 24.06 -21.41 3.03
CA GLN A 30 22.95 -21.57 2.10
C GLN A 30 22.12 -20.27 2.01
N TYR A 31 21.82 -19.66 3.16
CA TYR A 31 21.10 -18.38 3.23
C TYR A 31 21.90 -17.25 2.57
N ALA A 32 23.20 -17.18 2.80
CA ALA A 32 24.08 -16.20 2.16
C ALA A 32 24.17 -16.37 0.63
N MET A 33 23.97 -17.58 0.11
CA MET A 33 23.90 -17.87 -1.34
C MET A 33 22.50 -17.67 -1.93
N GLY A 34 21.51 -17.23 -1.10
CA GLY A 34 20.14 -17.00 -1.55
C GLY A 34 19.24 -18.24 -1.49
N ASN A 35 19.74 -19.38 -1.00
CA ASN A 35 18.91 -20.58 -0.79
C ASN A 35 18.19 -20.50 0.55
N LEU A 36 17.11 -19.70 0.58
CA LEU A 36 16.32 -19.44 1.79
C LEU A 36 15.34 -20.58 2.13
N ASP A 37 15.19 -21.57 1.24
CA ASP A 37 14.35 -22.75 1.45
C ASP A 37 15.05 -23.86 2.27
N TYR A 38 16.36 -23.70 2.54
CA TYR A 38 17.09 -24.65 3.35
C TYR A 38 16.62 -24.57 4.80
N GLU A 39 16.12 -25.69 5.37
CA GLU A 39 15.67 -25.75 6.76
C GLU A 39 16.67 -26.49 7.64
N ILE A 40 16.99 -25.91 8.80
CA ILE A 40 17.73 -26.59 9.86
C ILE A 40 16.74 -27.47 10.63
N PRO A 41 16.96 -28.80 10.74
CA PRO A 41 16.06 -29.66 11.50
C PRO A 41 16.10 -29.30 13.00
N VAL A 42 14.97 -28.78 13.50
CA VAL A 42 14.82 -28.36 14.90
C VAL A 42 14.20 -29.48 15.71
N ASN A 43 15.02 -30.38 16.26
CA ASN A 43 14.56 -31.50 17.12
C ASN A 43 15.07 -31.39 18.57
N ARG A 44 15.40 -30.15 19.01
CA ARG A 44 16.05 -29.92 20.32
C ARG A 44 15.34 -28.78 21.07
N HIS A 45 15.37 -28.88 22.42
CA HIS A 45 14.78 -27.90 23.32
C HIS A 45 15.84 -27.17 24.15
N ASP A 46 17.06 -27.05 23.63
CA ASP A 46 18.19 -26.34 24.21
C ASP A 46 18.56 -25.10 23.41
N GLU A 47 19.63 -24.40 23.77
CA GLU A 47 20.10 -23.16 23.15
C GLU A 47 20.41 -23.36 21.66
N ILE A 48 20.88 -24.53 21.25
CA ILE A 48 21.16 -24.88 19.86
C ILE A 48 19.86 -25.03 19.08
N GLY A 49 18.85 -25.66 19.69
CA GLY A 49 17.51 -25.76 19.12
C GLY A 49 16.85 -24.40 18.94
N TYR A 50 16.96 -23.51 19.95
CA TYR A 50 16.46 -22.15 19.88
C TYR A 50 17.16 -21.32 18.79
N LEU A 51 18.49 -21.43 18.68
CA LEU A 51 19.26 -20.78 17.62
C LEU A 51 18.85 -21.27 16.23
N SER A 52 18.64 -22.57 16.05
CA SER A 52 18.18 -23.16 14.79
C SER A 52 16.79 -22.64 14.39
N ALA A 53 15.85 -22.55 15.34
CA ALA A 53 14.52 -22.00 15.11
C ALA A 53 14.56 -20.52 14.73
N SER A 54 15.42 -19.74 15.41
CA SER A 54 15.60 -18.32 15.12
C SER A 54 16.17 -18.08 13.72
N LEU A 55 17.12 -18.89 13.28
CA LEU A 55 17.70 -18.83 11.94
C LEU A 55 16.69 -19.23 10.87
N ASN A 56 15.90 -20.29 11.08
CA ASN A 56 14.82 -20.68 10.16
C ASN A 56 13.77 -19.56 10.04
N TYR A 57 13.38 -18.95 11.15
CA TYR A 57 12.46 -17.80 11.16
C TYR A 57 13.04 -16.62 10.36
N MET A 58 14.32 -16.29 10.57
CA MET A 58 15.00 -15.23 9.81
C MET A 58 15.04 -15.55 8.30
N ALA A 59 15.31 -16.79 7.92
CA ALA A 59 15.31 -17.20 6.51
C ALA A 59 13.92 -17.05 5.88
N THR A 60 12.85 -17.43 6.62
CA THR A 60 11.46 -17.22 6.17
C THR A 60 11.18 -15.74 5.96
N GLN A 61 11.53 -14.86 6.90
CA GLN A 61 11.33 -13.40 6.77
C GLN A 61 12.10 -12.80 5.59
N LEU A 62 13.34 -13.26 5.36
CA LEU A 62 14.13 -12.82 4.20
C LEU A 62 13.50 -13.29 2.87
N LYS A 63 13.00 -14.53 2.82
CA LYS A 63 12.32 -15.07 1.64
C LYS A 63 11.04 -14.28 1.33
N ASP A 64 10.19 -14.04 2.34
CA ASP A 64 8.96 -13.27 2.19
C ASP A 64 9.27 -11.85 1.66
N SER A 65 10.34 -11.22 2.17
CA SER A 65 10.80 -9.91 1.73
C SER A 65 11.30 -9.92 0.27
N ASP A 66 12.09 -10.94 -0.12
CA ASP A 66 12.60 -11.09 -1.49
C ASP A 66 11.46 -11.33 -2.50
N ASP A 67 10.53 -12.22 -2.17
CA ASP A 67 9.35 -12.50 -3.00
C ASP A 67 8.45 -11.27 -3.12
N TYR A 68 8.31 -10.50 -2.04
CA TYR A 68 7.58 -9.23 -2.06
C TYR A 68 8.25 -8.21 -2.97
N GLN A 69 9.58 -8.03 -2.89
CA GLN A 69 10.33 -7.13 -3.78
C GLN A 69 10.20 -7.54 -5.25
N LYS A 70 10.34 -8.83 -5.57
CA LYS A 70 10.16 -9.35 -6.93
C LYS A 70 8.76 -9.05 -7.47
N LYS A 71 7.73 -9.23 -6.65
CA LYS A 71 6.34 -8.93 -7.00
C LYS A 71 6.14 -7.43 -7.29
N ILE A 72 6.74 -6.55 -6.47
CA ILE A 72 6.71 -5.09 -6.71
C ILE A 72 7.34 -4.77 -8.06
N VAL A 73 8.57 -5.22 -8.32
CA VAL A 73 9.29 -4.94 -9.57
C VAL A 73 8.50 -5.44 -10.79
N ALA A 74 7.91 -6.62 -10.70
CA ALA A 74 7.08 -7.17 -11.77
C ALA A 74 5.83 -6.31 -12.03
N ASN A 75 5.11 -5.91 -10.98
CA ASN A 75 3.91 -5.08 -11.08
C ASN A 75 4.23 -3.68 -11.62
N VAL A 76 5.29 -3.03 -11.11
CA VAL A 76 5.77 -1.74 -11.60
C VAL A 76 6.11 -1.84 -13.09
N SER A 77 6.88 -2.87 -13.50
CA SER A 77 7.26 -3.06 -14.90
C SER A 77 6.06 -3.25 -15.82
N HIS A 78 5.04 -3.98 -15.37
CA HIS A 78 3.79 -4.18 -16.11
C HIS A 78 3.02 -2.87 -16.24
N ASP A 79 2.83 -2.13 -15.13
CA ASP A 79 2.02 -0.91 -15.09
C ASP A 79 2.69 0.27 -15.83
N PHE A 80 4.01 0.25 -16.01
CA PHE A 80 4.71 1.17 -16.93
C PHE A 80 4.63 0.73 -18.38
N ARG A 81 4.76 -0.57 -18.68
CA ARG A 81 4.82 -1.06 -20.06
C ARG A 81 3.52 -0.80 -20.82
N SER A 82 2.38 -0.98 -20.17
CA SER A 82 1.06 -0.83 -20.80
C SER A 82 0.85 0.59 -21.38
N PRO A 83 0.91 1.69 -20.58
CA PRO A 83 0.75 3.04 -21.09
C PRO A 83 1.82 3.44 -22.11
N LEU A 84 3.08 3.07 -21.91
CA LEU A 84 4.15 3.35 -22.85
C LEU A 84 3.92 2.70 -24.23
N THR A 85 3.39 1.46 -24.24
CA THR A 85 3.04 0.76 -25.48
C THR A 85 1.90 1.47 -26.19
N SER A 86 0.86 1.92 -25.45
CA SER A 86 -0.26 2.68 -26.02
C SER A 86 0.19 4.02 -26.60
N ILE A 87 0.98 4.80 -25.83
CA ILE A 87 1.54 6.08 -26.28
C ILE A 87 2.34 5.88 -27.57
N ARG A 88 3.28 4.94 -27.58
CA ARG A 88 4.11 4.65 -28.75
C ARG A 88 3.24 4.25 -29.95
N GLY A 89 2.31 3.32 -29.76
CA GLY A 89 1.46 2.84 -30.86
C GLY A 89 0.61 3.94 -31.50
N TYR A 90 0.04 4.85 -30.69
CA TYR A 90 -0.74 5.97 -31.24
C TYR A 90 0.15 7.01 -31.93
N VAL A 91 1.34 7.31 -31.39
CA VAL A 91 2.30 8.22 -32.02
C VAL A 91 2.79 7.64 -33.35
N GLU A 92 3.17 6.36 -33.43
CA GLU A 92 3.57 5.66 -34.66
C GLU A 92 2.45 5.69 -35.70
N ALA A 93 1.20 5.37 -35.29
CA ALA A 93 0.04 5.35 -36.20
C ALA A 93 -0.40 6.75 -36.69
N MET A 94 -0.11 7.81 -35.93
CA MET A 94 -0.29 9.19 -36.42
C MET A 94 0.84 9.58 -37.38
N ALA A 95 2.08 9.14 -37.10
CA ALA A 95 3.24 9.50 -37.90
C ALA A 95 3.25 8.82 -39.29
N ASP A 96 2.74 7.58 -39.38
CA ASP A 96 2.66 6.82 -40.63
C ASP A 96 1.35 7.07 -41.44
N GLY A 97 0.45 7.90 -40.89
CA GLY A 97 -0.82 8.25 -41.52
C GLY A 97 -1.94 7.20 -41.36
N THR A 98 -1.73 6.13 -40.60
CA THR A 98 -2.77 5.14 -40.27
C THR A 98 -3.93 5.80 -39.53
N ILE A 99 -3.64 6.78 -38.66
CA ILE A 99 -4.64 7.63 -38.00
C ILE A 99 -4.77 8.92 -38.82
N PRO A 100 -5.92 9.20 -39.43
CA PRO A 100 -6.11 10.40 -40.22
C PRO A 100 -6.13 11.66 -39.32
N PRO A 101 -5.74 12.83 -39.87
CA PRO A 101 -5.62 14.09 -39.11
C PRO A 101 -6.85 14.48 -38.31
N GLU A 102 -8.04 14.15 -38.80
CA GLU A 102 -9.33 14.48 -38.17
C GLU A 102 -9.52 13.75 -36.82
N LEU A 103 -8.80 12.70 -36.61
CA LEU A 103 -8.82 11.90 -35.36
C LEU A 103 -7.65 12.19 -34.43
N HIS A 104 -6.67 13.02 -34.83
CA HIS A 104 -5.47 13.31 -34.04
C HIS A 104 -5.82 13.85 -32.65
N GLU A 105 -6.78 14.78 -32.54
CA GLU A 105 -7.20 15.34 -31.25
C GLU A 105 -7.65 14.25 -30.25
N LYS A 106 -8.44 13.30 -30.74
CA LYS A 106 -8.91 12.16 -29.91
C LYS A 106 -7.74 11.33 -29.37
N TYR A 107 -6.78 10.98 -30.23
CA TYR A 107 -5.65 10.13 -29.83
C TYR A 107 -4.60 10.89 -29.01
N LEU A 108 -4.40 12.19 -29.27
CA LEU A 108 -3.58 13.06 -28.43
C LEU A 108 -4.15 13.14 -27.00
N ASN A 109 -5.46 13.22 -26.83
CA ASN A 109 -6.11 13.18 -25.52
C ASN A 109 -5.86 11.84 -24.80
N ILE A 110 -5.83 10.71 -25.53
CA ILE A 110 -5.47 9.41 -24.95
C ILE A 110 -4.00 9.40 -24.52
N ILE A 111 -3.10 9.96 -25.33
CA ILE A 111 -1.66 10.06 -24.99
C ILE A 111 -1.46 10.92 -23.76
N LEU A 112 -2.12 12.07 -23.66
CA LEU A 112 -2.08 12.92 -22.47
C LEU A 112 -2.56 12.17 -21.23
N PHE A 113 -3.68 11.47 -21.33
CA PHE A 113 -4.21 10.65 -20.26
C PHE A 113 -3.22 9.57 -19.76
N GLU A 114 -2.56 8.84 -20.66
CA GLU A 114 -1.59 7.83 -20.29
C GLU A 114 -0.31 8.46 -19.71
N THR A 115 0.06 9.67 -20.12
CA THR A 115 1.19 10.42 -19.57
C THR A 115 0.91 10.90 -18.15
N GLU A 116 -0.29 11.43 -17.89
CA GLU A 116 -0.74 11.80 -16.54
C GLU A 116 -0.71 10.57 -15.61
N ARG A 117 -1.24 9.44 -16.08
CA ARG A 117 -1.21 8.18 -15.33
C ARG A 117 0.21 7.73 -14.96
N LEU A 118 1.19 7.88 -15.87
CA LEU A 118 2.60 7.59 -15.59
C LEU A 118 3.18 8.54 -14.54
N THR A 119 2.79 9.82 -14.59
CA THR A 119 3.20 10.83 -13.60
C THR A 119 2.66 10.48 -12.21
N ASP A 120 1.38 10.10 -12.11
CA ASP A 120 0.78 9.68 -10.84
C ASP A 120 1.49 8.44 -10.29
N LEU A 121 1.75 7.43 -11.13
CA LEU A 121 2.45 6.21 -10.73
C LEU A 121 3.86 6.50 -10.21
N THR A 122 4.62 7.40 -10.86
CA THR A 122 5.95 7.78 -10.38
C THR A 122 5.90 8.51 -9.06
N THR A 123 4.94 9.42 -8.87
CA THR A 123 4.73 10.16 -7.62
C THR A 123 4.37 9.23 -6.46
N ASP A 124 3.47 8.28 -6.71
CA ASP A 124 3.09 7.25 -5.75
C ASP A 124 4.28 6.38 -5.31
N LEU A 125 5.10 5.95 -6.28
CA LEU A 125 6.31 5.15 -6.01
C LEU A 125 7.36 5.91 -5.20
N LEU A 126 7.58 7.19 -5.52
CA LEU A 126 8.49 8.04 -4.75
C LEU A 126 7.99 8.21 -3.31
N THR A 127 6.69 8.45 -3.14
CA THR A 127 6.08 8.54 -1.82
C THR A 127 6.28 7.26 -1.00
N LEU A 128 6.07 6.07 -1.61
CA LEU A 128 6.29 4.80 -0.91
C LEU A 128 7.76 4.56 -0.54
N ASN A 129 8.68 4.97 -1.40
CA ASN A 129 10.12 4.83 -1.10
C ASN A 129 10.55 5.70 0.11
N GLU A 130 9.93 6.87 0.32
CA GLU A 130 10.16 7.71 1.50
C GLU A 130 9.80 6.96 2.80
N PHE A 131 8.75 6.13 2.78
CA PHE A 131 8.35 5.32 3.95
C PHE A 131 9.28 4.13 4.20
N ASP A 132 9.77 3.46 3.14
CA ASP A 132 10.63 2.29 3.26
C ASP A 132 12.01 2.64 3.86
N THR A 133 12.52 3.84 3.61
CA THR A 133 13.84 4.29 4.12
C THR A 133 13.82 4.73 5.59
N LYS A 134 12.67 4.70 6.28
CA LYS A 134 12.49 5.24 7.66
C LYS A 134 12.98 6.69 7.83
N GLU A 135 13.22 7.40 6.74
CA GLU A 135 13.68 8.80 6.74
C GLU A 135 12.52 9.80 6.73
N LEU A 136 11.27 9.30 6.85
CA LEU A 136 10.11 10.16 6.83
C LEU A 136 10.06 11.03 8.09
N LEU A 137 10.74 12.16 8.04
CA LEU A 137 10.57 13.23 9.01
C LEU A 137 9.26 13.94 8.69
N LEU A 138 8.19 13.57 9.40
CA LEU A 138 6.92 14.29 9.30
C LEU A 138 7.07 15.73 9.77
N ASN A 139 6.68 16.67 8.94
CA ASN A 139 6.59 18.07 9.31
C ASN A 139 5.22 18.36 9.94
N LYS A 140 5.03 17.91 11.20
CA LYS A 140 3.78 18.08 11.93
C LYS A 140 3.58 19.55 12.28
N THR A 141 2.46 20.12 11.84
CA THR A 141 2.01 21.49 12.11
C THR A 141 0.56 21.48 12.55
N SER A 142 0.14 22.51 13.29
CA SER A 142 -1.28 22.72 13.62
C SER A 142 -2.01 23.34 12.43
N PHE A 143 -3.16 22.76 12.04
CA PHE A 143 -4.02 23.31 10.99
C PHE A 143 -5.47 22.83 11.14
N ASP A 144 -6.41 23.60 10.59
CA ASP A 144 -7.83 23.25 10.57
C ASP A 144 -8.10 22.13 9.54
N ILE A 145 -8.49 20.96 10.04
CA ILE A 145 -8.82 19.79 9.20
C ILE A 145 -10.09 20.00 8.40
N GLN A 146 -11.04 20.76 8.91
CA GLN A 146 -12.32 21.00 8.24
C GLN A 146 -12.16 21.92 7.02
N GLU A 147 -11.29 22.93 7.12
CA GLU A 147 -10.91 23.76 5.99
C GLU A 147 -10.23 22.92 4.90
N MET A 148 -9.30 22.05 5.27
CA MET A 148 -8.64 21.14 4.33
C MET A 148 -9.64 20.21 3.63
N ILE A 149 -10.60 19.64 4.36
CA ILE A 149 -11.65 18.78 3.79
C ILE A 149 -12.47 19.56 2.76
N LYS A 150 -12.90 20.80 3.09
CA LYS A 150 -13.66 21.65 2.16
C LYS A 150 -12.88 21.90 0.87
N HIS A 151 -11.62 22.31 0.97
CA HIS A 151 -10.77 22.57 -0.21
C HIS A 151 -10.52 21.32 -1.04
N THR A 152 -10.27 20.17 -0.38
CA THR A 152 -10.07 18.93 -1.11
C THR A 152 -11.36 18.47 -1.81
N ALA A 153 -12.52 18.59 -1.17
CA ALA A 153 -13.81 18.27 -1.80
C ALA A 153 -14.10 19.17 -3.01
N GLN A 154 -13.81 20.48 -2.90
CA GLN A 154 -13.96 21.42 -4.02
C GLN A 154 -13.12 21.06 -5.24
N SER A 155 -11.91 20.49 -5.06
CA SER A 155 -11.07 20.09 -6.20
C SER A 155 -11.69 18.98 -7.06
N PHE A 156 -12.66 18.24 -6.54
CA PHE A 156 -13.40 17.21 -7.26
C PHE A 156 -14.73 17.65 -7.87
N GLU A 157 -15.11 18.93 -7.74
CA GLU A 157 -16.41 19.45 -8.20
C GLU A 157 -16.69 19.15 -9.69
N GLY A 158 -15.68 19.32 -10.55
CA GLY A 158 -15.80 19.04 -11.98
C GLY A 158 -16.13 17.58 -12.30
N VAL A 159 -15.40 16.63 -11.66
CA VAL A 159 -15.61 15.19 -11.85
C VAL A 159 -16.94 14.75 -11.23
N CYS A 160 -17.29 15.29 -10.08
CA CYS A 160 -18.55 15.02 -9.40
C CYS A 160 -19.75 15.50 -10.22
N THR A 161 -19.67 16.68 -10.80
CA THR A 161 -20.71 17.21 -11.70
C THR A 161 -20.91 16.31 -12.92
N GLN A 162 -19.83 15.84 -13.53
CA GLN A 162 -19.88 14.95 -14.69
C GLN A 162 -20.53 13.59 -14.36
N LYS A 163 -20.32 13.06 -13.16
CA LYS A 163 -20.90 11.79 -12.69
C LYS A 163 -22.22 11.95 -11.93
N HIS A 164 -22.71 13.18 -11.74
CA HIS A 164 -23.86 13.51 -10.89
C HIS A 164 -23.71 13.00 -9.44
N ILE A 165 -22.47 13.02 -8.90
CA ILE A 165 -22.17 12.65 -7.52
C ILE A 165 -22.21 13.90 -6.64
N SER A 166 -22.88 13.83 -5.49
CA SER A 166 -22.88 14.89 -4.48
C SER A 166 -21.97 14.54 -3.30
N ILE A 167 -21.04 15.46 -2.94
CA ILE A 167 -20.24 15.32 -1.72
C ILE A 167 -20.95 16.08 -0.59
N LYS A 168 -21.37 15.36 0.45
CA LYS A 168 -22.03 15.90 1.64
C LYS A 168 -21.01 15.99 2.77
N LEU A 169 -20.82 17.20 3.33
CA LEU A 169 -19.89 17.46 4.41
C LEU A 169 -20.66 17.64 5.73
N PHE A 170 -20.42 16.74 6.70
CA PHE A 170 -20.91 16.84 8.08
C PHE A 170 -19.76 17.27 8.97
N LEU A 171 -19.66 18.58 9.16
CA LEU A 171 -18.57 19.22 9.89
C LEU A 171 -19.07 19.75 11.22
N LEU A 172 -18.17 19.89 12.20
CA LEU A 172 -18.48 20.48 13.47
C LEU A 172 -18.60 22.00 13.34
N SER A 173 -19.38 22.63 14.21
CA SER A 173 -19.58 24.09 14.20
C SER A 173 -18.36 24.89 14.59
N GLU A 174 -17.42 24.29 15.35
CA GLU A 174 -16.19 24.90 15.80
C GLU A 174 -15.03 24.53 14.88
N GLN A 175 -14.01 25.39 14.80
CA GLN A 175 -12.76 25.08 14.15
C GLN A 175 -12.06 23.92 14.87
N ILE A 176 -11.52 22.98 14.13
CA ILE A 176 -10.87 21.78 14.66
C ILE A 176 -9.43 21.71 14.15
N ASP A 177 -8.51 22.08 15.03
CA ASP A 177 -7.10 21.99 14.73
C ASP A 177 -6.51 20.63 15.07
N VAL A 178 -5.73 20.06 14.14
CA VAL A 178 -5.03 18.79 14.26
C VAL A 178 -3.52 19.00 14.21
N MET A 179 -2.76 18.17 14.92
CA MET A 179 -1.30 18.16 14.88
C MET A 179 -0.82 17.06 13.92
N ALA A 180 -0.55 17.42 12.66
CA ALA A 180 -0.17 16.45 11.62
C ALA A 180 0.67 17.11 10.51
N ASP A 181 1.23 16.29 9.60
CA ASP A 181 1.82 16.80 8.36
C ASP A 181 0.72 17.15 7.36
N ARG A 182 0.53 18.47 7.16
CA ARG A 182 -0.54 19.01 6.32
C ARG A 182 -0.58 18.42 4.91
N ARG A 183 0.59 18.24 4.26
CA ARG A 183 0.68 17.73 2.89
C ARG A 183 0.31 16.25 2.83
N LYS A 184 0.79 15.47 3.78
CA LYS A 184 0.51 14.03 3.86
C LYS A 184 -0.95 13.76 4.18
N ILE A 185 -1.57 14.52 5.08
CA ILE A 185 -3.02 14.38 5.37
C ILE A 185 -3.88 14.83 4.18
N GLN A 186 -3.48 15.87 3.45
CA GLN A 186 -4.14 16.24 2.20
C GLN A 186 -4.10 15.10 1.18
N GLN A 187 -2.96 14.40 1.06
CA GLN A 187 -2.82 13.22 0.20
C GLN A 187 -3.75 12.07 0.64
N VAL A 188 -3.90 11.85 1.95
CA VAL A 188 -4.88 10.87 2.50
C VAL A 188 -6.29 11.20 2.04
N LEU A 189 -6.73 12.44 2.27
CA LEU A 189 -8.09 12.88 1.89
C LEU A 189 -8.31 12.77 0.39
N TYR A 190 -7.33 13.19 -0.42
CA TYR A 190 -7.40 13.08 -1.87
C TYR A 190 -7.58 11.63 -2.32
N ASN A 191 -6.74 10.71 -1.83
CA ASN A 191 -6.81 9.29 -2.19
C ASN A 191 -8.14 8.63 -1.77
N LEU A 192 -8.66 8.98 -0.59
CA LEU A 192 -9.94 8.43 -0.12
C LEU A 192 -11.12 8.97 -0.93
N LEU A 193 -11.14 10.28 -1.23
CA LEU A 193 -12.19 10.89 -2.05
C LEU A 193 -12.13 10.41 -3.50
N ASP A 194 -10.94 10.32 -4.09
CA ASP A 194 -10.75 9.80 -5.45
C ASP A 194 -11.27 8.35 -5.57
N ASN A 195 -10.94 7.50 -4.59
CA ASN A 195 -11.48 6.14 -4.53
C ASN A 195 -13.00 6.14 -4.38
N ALA A 196 -13.56 6.95 -3.47
CA ALA A 196 -15.00 7.04 -3.29
C ALA A 196 -15.72 7.45 -4.58
N ILE A 197 -15.18 8.44 -5.33
CA ILE A 197 -15.75 8.90 -6.61
C ILE A 197 -15.59 7.85 -7.71
N LYS A 198 -14.47 7.14 -7.76
CA LYS A 198 -14.20 6.10 -8.77
C LYS A 198 -15.14 4.92 -8.65
N PHE A 199 -15.38 4.46 -7.43
CA PHE A 199 -16.14 3.24 -7.18
C PHE A 199 -17.62 3.49 -6.91
N SER A 200 -18.04 4.73 -6.71
CA SER A 200 -19.46 5.13 -6.65
C SER A 200 -20.15 4.98 -8.00
N GLU A 201 -21.44 4.75 -7.96
CA GLU A 201 -22.30 4.82 -9.15
C GLU A 201 -22.66 6.27 -9.47
N ASN A 202 -23.11 6.53 -10.71
CA ASN A 202 -23.65 7.83 -11.06
C ASN A 202 -24.91 8.13 -10.22
N ASP A 203 -25.24 9.41 -10.05
CA ASP A 203 -26.39 9.88 -9.28
C ASP A 203 -26.37 9.47 -7.79
N SER A 204 -25.17 9.22 -7.23
CA SER A 204 -24.95 8.81 -5.84
C SER A 204 -24.45 9.96 -4.95
N SER A 205 -24.20 9.66 -3.68
CA SER A 205 -23.60 10.64 -2.77
C SER A 205 -22.44 10.04 -1.97
N ILE A 206 -21.43 10.89 -1.74
CA ILE A 206 -20.31 10.61 -0.84
C ILE A 206 -20.49 11.47 0.40
N THR A 207 -20.28 10.90 1.57
CA THR A 207 -20.39 11.61 2.85
C THR A 207 -19.00 11.70 3.47
N VAL A 208 -18.60 12.91 3.86
CA VAL A 208 -17.42 13.14 4.69
C VAL A 208 -17.89 13.69 6.03
N GLU A 209 -17.54 13.01 7.11
CA GLU A 209 -17.93 13.35 8.46
C GLU A 209 -16.72 13.54 9.37
N VAL A 210 -16.76 14.58 10.20
CA VAL A 210 -15.77 14.85 11.24
C VAL A 210 -16.43 14.71 12.60
N THR A 211 -15.87 13.84 13.44
CA THR A 211 -16.33 13.64 14.83
C THR A 211 -15.16 13.71 15.80
N THR A 212 -15.43 14.03 17.04
CA THR A 212 -14.42 14.10 18.12
C THR A 212 -14.75 13.11 19.22
N LYS A 213 -13.76 12.39 19.71
CA LYS A 213 -13.90 11.47 20.84
C LYS A 213 -12.55 11.35 21.58
N ASN A 214 -12.55 11.62 22.89
CA ASN A 214 -11.37 11.43 23.77
C ASN A 214 -10.07 12.04 23.21
N ASP A 215 -10.05 13.35 22.93
CA ASP A 215 -8.91 14.11 22.36
C ASP A 215 -8.42 13.61 20.98
N LYS A 216 -9.19 12.75 20.34
CA LYS A 216 -8.95 12.31 18.96
C LYS A 216 -10.05 12.84 18.04
N ILE A 217 -9.62 13.16 16.84
CA ILE A 217 -10.49 13.59 15.75
C ILE A 217 -10.60 12.41 14.78
N PHE A 218 -11.81 12.06 14.43
CA PHE A 218 -12.09 11.01 13.46
C PHE A 218 -12.67 11.65 12.20
N VAL A 219 -12.08 11.29 11.07
CA VAL A 219 -12.56 11.68 9.74
C VAL A 219 -13.03 10.43 9.04
N SER A 220 -14.31 10.41 8.63
CA SER A 220 -14.93 9.35 7.86
C SER A 220 -15.18 9.80 6.43
N VAL A 221 -14.87 8.94 5.46
CA VAL A 221 -15.22 9.09 4.04
C VAL A 221 -16.04 7.88 3.65
N LYS A 222 -17.32 8.08 3.35
CA LYS A 222 -18.29 7.03 3.05
C LYS A 222 -18.83 7.19 1.63
N ASP A 223 -18.77 6.13 0.86
CA ASP A 223 -19.39 6.00 -0.45
C ASP A 223 -20.57 5.02 -0.45
N HIS A 224 -21.36 5.05 -1.53
CA HIS A 224 -22.43 4.11 -1.83
C HIS A 224 -22.15 3.37 -3.14
N GLY A 225 -20.91 2.89 -3.27
CA GLY A 225 -20.42 2.21 -4.46
C GLY A 225 -20.52 0.70 -4.40
N ILE A 226 -19.65 0.04 -5.15
CA ILE A 226 -19.62 -1.43 -5.28
C ILE A 226 -19.30 -2.17 -3.98
N GLY A 227 -18.73 -1.47 -2.98
CA GLY A 227 -18.26 -2.10 -1.75
C GLY A 227 -17.07 -3.04 -1.95
N ILE A 228 -16.66 -3.69 -0.86
CA ILE A 228 -15.50 -4.58 -0.79
C ILE A 228 -15.94 -5.89 -0.15
N SER A 229 -15.59 -7.02 -0.75
CA SER A 229 -15.89 -8.34 -0.18
C SER A 229 -15.07 -8.61 1.09
N ARG A 230 -15.62 -9.43 2.01
CA ARG A 230 -14.91 -9.79 3.26
C ARG A 230 -13.56 -10.46 3.02
N LYS A 231 -13.39 -11.15 1.90
CA LYS A 231 -12.14 -11.85 1.54
C LYS A 231 -11.03 -10.89 1.11
N GLU A 232 -11.43 -9.71 0.63
CA GLU A 232 -10.51 -8.71 0.08
C GLU A 232 -10.19 -7.59 1.05
N ILE A 233 -10.99 -7.43 2.13
CA ILE A 233 -10.89 -6.28 3.05
C ILE A 233 -9.50 -6.11 3.69
N ASN A 234 -8.79 -7.21 3.91
CA ASN A 234 -7.41 -7.17 4.43
C ASN A 234 -6.37 -6.92 3.33
N LYS A 235 -6.71 -7.25 2.07
CA LYS A 235 -5.80 -7.15 0.93
C LYS A 235 -5.78 -5.77 0.28
N ILE A 236 -6.82 -4.95 0.49
CA ILE A 236 -6.90 -3.60 -0.09
C ILE A 236 -5.74 -2.68 0.34
N TRP A 237 -5.05 -3.02 1.43
CA TRP A 237 -3.91 -2.30 1.96
C TRP A 237 -2.57 -2.75 1.36
N GLU A 238 -2.57 -3.84 0.58
CA GLU A 238 -1.37 -4.34 -0.10
C GLU A 238 -1.05 -3.43 -1.30
N ARG A 239 0.24 -3.17 -1.53
CA ARG A 239 0.71 -2.38 -2.67
C ARG A 239 0.36 -3.10 -3.99
N PHE A 240 -0.13 -2.35 -4.98
CA PHE A 240 -0.60 -2.84 -6.30
C PHE A 240 -1.81 -3.78 -6.26
N TYR A 241 -2.48 -3.87 -5.12
CA TYR A 241 -3.69 -4.69 -5.04
C TYR A 241 -4.85 -3.98 -5.76
N LYS A 242 -5.54 -4.74 -6.60
CA LYS A 242 -6.79 -4.34 -7.27
C LYS A 242 -7.77 -5.50 -7.15
N SER A 243 -8.96 -5.25 -6.64
CA SER A 243 -10.01 -6.27 -6.58
C SER A 243 -10.49 -6.63 -8.00
N ASP A 244 -11.04 -7.83 -8.17
CA ASP A 244 -11.54 -8.25 -9.50
C ASP A 244 -12.67 -7.34 -10.00
N LEU A 245 -13.51 -6.85 -9.11
CA LEU A 245 -14.56 -5.87 -9.41
C LEU A 245 -14.00 -4.50 -9.79
N SER A 246 -12.88 -4.09 -9.19
CA SER A 246 -12.23 -2.81 -9.50
C SER A 246 -11.50 -2.81 -10.83
N ARG A 247 -10.99 -3.96 -11.30
CA ARG A 247 -10.28 -4.10 -12.59
C ARG A 247 -11.12 -3.66 -13.80
N GLY A 248 -12.45 -3.78 -13.70
CA GLY A 248 -13.38 -3.35 -14.75
C GLY A 248 -13.71 -1.85 -14.74
N LYS A 249 -13.80 -1.23 -13.54
CA LYS A 249 -14.21 0.17 -13.36
C LYS A 249 -13.02 1.14 -13.26
N ASP A 250 -11.91 0.72 -12.64
CA ASP A 250 -10.72 1.57 -12.48
C ASP A 250 -9.56 1.11 -13.39
N LYS A 251 -9.62 1.54 -14.65
CA LYS A 251 -8.51 1.35 -15.60
C LYS A 251 -7.30 2.26 -15.29
N LYS A 252 -7.50 3.33 -14.51
CA LYS A 252 -6.47 4.31 -14.14
C LYS A 252 -5.70 3.97 -12.88
N GLY A 253 -6.33 3.33 -11.89
CA GLY A 253 -5.76 3.15 -10.56
C GLY A 253 -4.44 2.40 -10.58
N THR A 254 -3.48 2.88 -9.80
CA THR A 254 -2.17 2.25 -9.59
C THR A 254 -2.23 1.08 -8.60
N GLY A 255 -3.28 1.03 -7.76
CA GLY A 255 -3.37 0.11 -6.62
C GLY A 255 -2.43 0.49 -5.48
N LEU A 256 -1.90 1.72 -5.49
CA LEU A 256 -1.00 2.25 -4.46
C LEU A 256 -1.70 3.21 -3.48
N GLY A 257 -2.79 3.85 -3.89
CA GLY A 257 -3.44 4.91 -3.10
C GLY A 257 -3.80 4.50 -1.68
N LEU A 258 -4.43 3.33 -1.47
CA LEU A 258 -4.80 2.87 -0.13
C LEU A 258 -3.59 2.41 0.71
N SER A 259 -2.57 1.84 0.10
CA SER A 259 -1.32 1.52 0.83
C SER A 259 -0.61 2.80 1.29
N ILE A 260 -0.57 3.84 0.46
CA ILE A 260 -0.05 5.17 0.82
C ILE A 260 -0.84 5.78 1.98
N VAL A 261 -2.18 5.71 1.92
CA VAL A 261 -3.04 6.17 3.02
C VAL A 261 -2.68 5.48 4.33
N LYS A 262 -2.56 4.17 4.32
CA LYS A 262 -2.20 3.38 5.51
C LYS A 262 -0.83 3.78 6.06
N GLU A 263 0.18 3.88 5.20
CA GLU A 263 1.55 4.28 5.60
C GLU A 263 1.57 5.69 6.21
N ILE A 264 0.88 6.66 5.59
CA ILE A 264 0.79 8.02 6.12
C ILE A 264 0.16 8.03 7.51
N ILE A 265 -0.98 7.37 7.70
CA ILE A 265 -1.69 7.36 8.98
C ILE A 265 -0.85 6.64 10.05
N GLN A 266 -0.21 5.52 9.72
CA GLN A 266 0.68 4.81 10.63
C GLN A 266 1.93 5.62 11.01
N ALA A 267 2.52 6.36 10.06
CA ALA A 267 3.63 7.26 10.35
C ALA A 267 3.26 8.41 11.32
N HIS A 268 1.97 8.77 11.39
CA HIS A 268 1.45 9.72 12.37
C HIS A 268 1.15 9.10 13.75
N ASP A 269 1.41 7.79 13.95
CA ASP A 269 1.01 7.00 15.13
C ASP A 269 -0.51 6.93 15.30
N GLU A 270 -1.25 6.96 14.18
CA GLU A 270 -2.70 6.98 14.12
C GLU A 270 -3.25 5.72 13.42
N HIS A 271 -4.56 5.58 13.41
CA HIS A 271 -5.22 4.37 12.91
C HIS A 271 -6.17 4.70 11.77
N ILE A 272 -6.26 3.78 10.82
CA ILE A 272 -7.29 3.78 9.78
C ILE A 272 -8.03 2.45 9.77
N ASN A 273 -9.34 2.51 9.66
CA ASN A 273 -10.24 1.37 9.58
C ASN A 273 -11.11 1.46 8.33
N VAL A 274 -11.65 0.32 7.91
CA VAL A 274 -12.59 0.20 6.80
C VAL A 274 -13.80 -0.61 7.23
N ILE A 275 -14.99 -0.11 6.89
CA ILE A 275 -16.26 -0.80 7.04
C ILE A 275 -16.86 -0.88 5.64
N SER A 276 -17.07 -2.07 5.12
CA SER A 276 -17.60 -2.24 3.78
C SER A 276 -18.50 -3.45 3.65
N THR A 277 -19.50 -3.31 2.79
CA THR A 277 -20.38 -4.40 2.38
C THR A 277 -20.50 -4.37 0.87
N GLU A 278 -20.22 -5.50 0.24
CA GLU A 278 -20.32 -5.67 -1.21
C GLU A 278 -21.72 -5.31 -1.72
N GLY A 279 -21.79 -4.49 -2.74
CA GLY A 279 -23.05 -3.97 -3.31
C GLY A 279 -23.73 -2.85 -2.51
N VAL A 280 -23.15 -2.38 -1.38
CA VAL A 280 -23.73 -1.34 -0.53
C VAL A 280 -22.85 -0.09 -0.47
N GLY A 281 -21.54 -0.25 -0.35
CA GLY A 281 -20.57 0.84 -0.27
C GLY A 281 -19.47 0.60 0.73
N THR A 282 -18.59 1.60 0.87
CA THR A 282 -17.42 1.55 1.74
C THR A 282 -17.30 2.81 2.58
N GLU A 283 -16.86 2.66 3.82
CA GLU A 283 -16.55 3.74 4.74
C GLU A 283 -15.13 3.55 5.27
N PHE A 284 -14.25 4.52 4.98
CA PHE A 284 -12.92 4.62 5.56
C PHE A 284 -12.94 5.62 6.71
N ILE A 285 -12.40 5.24 7.86
CA ILE A 285 -12.38 6.07 9.07
C ILE A 285 -10.93 6.14 9.57
N PHE A 286 -10.36 7.33 9.64
CA PHE A 286 -9.03 7.53 10.22
C PHE A 286 -9.05 8.51 11.39
N SER A 287 -8.09 8.34 12.29
CA SER A 287 -7.92 9.22 13.47
C SER A 287 -6.79 10.22 13.26
N LEU A 288 -6.88 11.35 13.94
CA LEU A 288 -5.83 12.35 14.08
C LEU A 288 -5.78 12.86 15.53
N SER A 289 -4.60 13.25 16.00
CA SER A 289 -4.45 13.90 17.29
C SER A 289 -4.89 15.36 17.20
N LYS A 290 -5.66 15.82 18.19
CA LYS A 290 -6.02 17.23 18.35
C LYS A 290 -4.76 18.05 18.64
N ALA A 291 -4.67 19.27 18.09
CA ALA A 291 -3.54 20.18 18.33
C ALA A 291 -3.55 20.78 19.73
#